data_38dc0855dff2876b9d0309edf49c8ce9
#
_entry.id   38dc0855dff2876b9d0309edf49c8ce9
#
_cell.length_a   1.000
_cell.length_b   1.000
_cell.length_c   1.000
_cell.angle_alpha   90.00
_cell.angle_beta   90.00
_cell.angle_gamma   90.00
#
_symmetry.space_group_name_H-M   'P 1'
#
loop_
_entity.id
_entity.type
_entity.pdbx_description
1 polymer ?
#
loop_
_entity_poly.entity_id
_entity_poly.type
_entity_poly.pdbx_seq_one_letter_code
_entity_poly.pdbx_strand_id
1 'polypeptide(L)'
;MKVLKFGGTSVGSVESLRSVKNIVESNPAPQIVVVSALGGLTDRLIATAHKAADGDESYRDDIVSFAERHNAIIDEMVPEERRGETRKTIDDLFTSLARNYDGVFLLRDLPSHILDVIVSFGERMSSVIVTAMINGAIRFDSLDFVKTENWYSKNIADQKLTTKLIKKTFQGFNGLAIVPGFISTDRETGAITNLGRGGSDFTAALIAAALDASILEIWTDVDGFMSADPRIIPDARVMPAMSFIESMELCSFGAKVIYPPTIYPVFHKNIPIKILNTFNPTAPGTLITDRHEDKYPESNGVSSATGIKGVSSIKGITLFNIAVHEMRATRQLRSRALNVLAKRGITVLQATREENEPVLSFAVSSADSETVTTLLSSEFAPELSKAVVKSITGKSGLAVVAVVGEGMKERSRLAPRILNSLNRDSINVESYSHRSSATTLSFVIDEESVPRALRIIHSLLF
;
A
#
# COMPACT_ATOMS: atom_id res chain seq x y z
N MET A 1 -3.16 -24.75 4.15
CA MET A 1 -3.10 -23.66 5.16
C MET A 1 -3.49 -22.38 4.48
N LYS A 2 -4.32 -21.54 5.11
CA LYS A 2 -4.64 -20.18 4.65
C LYS A 2 -3.85 -19.13 5.44
N VAL A 3 -3.59 -18.00 4.82
CA VAL A 3 -3.08 -16.79 5.51
C VAL A 3 -4.13 -15.70 5.39
N LEU A 4 -4.54 -15.14 6.54
CA LEU A 4 -5.49 -14.04 6.62
C LEU A 4 -4.74 -12.80 7.12
N LYS A 5 -5.03 -11.63 6.53
CA LYS A 5 -4.51 -10.36 7.07
C LYS A 5 -5.68 -9.43 7.38
N PHE A 6 -5.67 -8.86 8.57
CA PHE A 6 -6.63 -7.84 8.97
C PHE A 6 -5.95 -6.47 9.09
N GLY A 7 -6.50 -5.48 8.37
CA GLY A 7 -6.02 -4.10 8.41
C GLY A 7 -6.37 -3.38 9.71
N GLY A 8 -5.80 -2.18 9.92
CA GLY A 8 -6.04 -1.39 11.11
C GLY A 8 -7.53 -1.05 11.34
N THR A 9 -8.29 -0.77 10.29
CA THR A 9 -9.75 -0.57 10.36
C THR A 9 -10.48 -1.81 10.85
N SER A 10 -10.03 -2.99 10.42
CA SER A 10 -10.60 -4.29 10.81
C SER A 10 -10.36 -4.63 12.29
N VAL A 11 -9.30 -4.12 12.90
CA VAL A 11 -8.98 -4.35 14.33
C VAL A 11 -9.13 -3.07 15.18
N GLY A 12 -9.78 -2.03 14.64
CA GLY A 12 -9.82 -0.69 15.22
C GLY A 12 -10.86 -0.45 16.32
N SER A 13 -11.88 -1.28 16.40
CA SER A 13 -13.00 -1.13 17.36
C SER A 13 -13.47 -2.49 17.86
N VAL A 14 -14.25 -2.47 18.93
CA VAL A 14 -14.90 -3.69 19.49
C VAL A 14 -15.79 -4.37 18.43
N GLU A 15 -16.54 -3.59 17.67
CA GLU A 15 -17.42 -4.12 16.63
C GLU A 15 -16.63 -4.82 15.52
N SER A 16 -15.57 -4.19 15.01
CA SER A 16 -14.72 -4.78 13.99
C SER A 16 -13.99 -6.02 14.51
N LEU A 17 -13.53 -6.02 15.76
CA LEU A 17 -12.89 -7.18 16.39
C LEU A 17 -13.87 -8.37 16.57
N ARG A 18 -15.15 -8.10 16.86
CA ARG A 18 -16.18 -9.16 16.84
C ARG A 18 -16.32 -9.80 15.46
N SER A 19 -16.30 -8.98 14.41
CA SER A 19 -16.31 -9.50 13.03
C SER A 19 -15.06 -10.33 12.74
N VAL A 20 -13.87 -9.85 13.11
CA VAL A 20 -12.61 -10.62 12.99
C VAL A 20 -12.69 -11.96 13.70
N LYS A 21 -13.17 -11.97 14.96
CA LYS A 21 -13.35 -13.21 15.73
C LYS A 21 -14.26 -14.20 15.01
N ASN A 22 -15.42 -13.74 14.55
CA ASN A 22 -16.39 -14.56 13.83
C ASN A 22 -15.82 -15.14 12.52
N ILE A 23 -15.10 -14.32 11.75
CA ILE A 23 -14.44 -14.73 10.50
C ILE A 23 -13.40 -15.82 10.76
N VAL A 24 -12.54 -15.61 11.76
CA VAL A 24 -11.46 -16.55 12.07
C VAL A 24 -12.02 -17.86 12.64
N GLU A 25 -12.96 -17.79 13.59
CA GLU A 25 -13.53 -18.98 14.25
C GLU A 25 -14.49 -19.76 13.34
N SER A 26 -15.05 -19.16 12.29
CA SER A 26 -15.91 -19.85 11.31
C SER A 26 -15.15 -20.83 10.42
N ASN A 27 -13.83 -20.75 10.38
CA ASN A 27 -12.98 -21.61 9.54
C ASN A 27 -12.10 -22.51 10.40
N PRO A 28 -12.43 -23.82 10.54
CA PRO A 28 -11.67 -24.75 11.36
C PRO A 28 -10.32 -25.20 10.75
N ALA A 29 -10.02 -24.79 9.52
CA ALA A 29 -8.77 -25.16 8.86
C ALA A 29 -7.56 -24.48 9.53
N PRO A 30 -6.36 -25.06 9.43
CA PRO A 30 -5.14 -24.42 9.88
C PRO A 30 -4.95 -23.07 9.19
N GLN A 31 -4.73 -22.01 9.97
CA GLN A 31 -4.62 -20.65 9.46
C GLN A 31 -3.62 -19.80 10.23
N ILE A 32 -3.00 -18.86 9.52
CA ILE A 32 -2.15 -17.82 10.12
C ILE A 32 -2.82 -16.48 9.89
N VAL A 33 -3.06 -15.76 10.97
CA VAL A 33 -3.72 -14.48 10.98
C VAL A 33 -2.71 -13.39 11.28
N VAL A 34 -2.49 -12.49 10.33
CA VAL A 34 -1.62 -11.32 10.47
C VAL A 34 -2.47 -10.10 10.80
N VAL A 35 -2.13 -9.41 11.87
CA VAL A 35 -2.86 -8.23 12.35
C VAL A 35 -2.01 -6.97 12.30
N SER A 36 -2.64 -5.86 11.93
CA SER A 36 -2.07 -4.52 12.04
C SER A 36 -2.31 -3.95 13.45
N ALA A 37 -1.70 -2.80 13.74
CA ALA A 37 -2.05 -1.98 14.90
C ALA A 37 -3.55 -1.61 14.90
N LEU A 38 -4.12 -1.29 16.04
CA LEU A 38 -5.48 -0.76 16.14
C LEU A 38 -5.63 0.49 15.27
N GLY A 39 -6.74 0.62 14.54
CA GLY A 39 -6.95 1.69 13.58
C GLY A 39 -6.60 3.08 14.08
N GLY A 40 -5.76 3.80 13.34
CA GLY A 40 -5.27 5.13 13.67
C GLY A 40 -4.18 5.20 14.76
N LEU A 41 -3.82 4.06 15.38
CA LEU A 41 -2.83 4.07 16.46
C LEU A 41 -1.42 4.39 15.95
N THR A 42 -1.01 3.86 14.82
CA THR A 42 0.33 4.12 14.24
C THR A 42 0.57 5.61 14.02
N ASP A 43 -0.38 6.31 13.41
CA ASP A 43 -0.28 7.76 13.20
C ASP A 43 -0.22 8.54 14.52
N ARG A 44 -1.00 8.12 15.53
CA ARG A 44 -0.97 8.71 16.85
C ARG A 44 0.36 8.46 17.57
N LEU A 45 0.93 7.25 17.48
CA LEU A 45 2.25 6.94 18.04
C LEU A 45 3.33 7.85 17.43
N ILE A 46 3.30 8.08 16.10
CA ILE A 46 4.22 8.99 15.42
C ILE A 46 4.03 10.43 15.90
N ALA A 47 2.80 10.93 15.92
CA ALA A 47 2.49 12.28 16.37
C ALA A 47 2.94 12.52 17.82
N THR A 48 2.69 11.56 18.70
CA THR A 48 3.13 11.60 20.12
C THR A 48 4.66 11.59 20.24
N ALA A 49 5.38 10.85 19.36
CA ALA A 49 6.84 10.87 19.34
C ALA A 49 7.40 12.25 18.97
N HIS A 50 6.77 12.93 18.00
CA HIS A 50 7.14 14.30 17.66
C HIS A 50 6.85 15.28 18.81
N LYS A 51 5.68 15.18 19.48
CA LYS A 51 5.41 15.99 20.68
C LYS A 51 6.49 15.82 21.74
N ALA A 52 6.90 14.59 22.03
CA ALA A 52 7.97 14.32 22.98
C ALA A 52 9.31 14.95 22.53
N ALA A 53 9.67 14.84 21.24
CA ALA A 53 10.88 15.46 20.69
C ALA A 53 10.86 16.99 20.79
N ASP A 54 9.68 17.59 20.55
CA ASP A 54 9.48 19.04 20.68
C ASP A 54 9.43 19.52 22.14
N GLY A 55 9.35 18.59 23.10
CA GLY A 55 9.32 18.85 24.53
C GLY A 55 7.96 19.20 25.09
N ASP A 56 6.94 18.83 24.41
CA ASP A 56 5.56 18.95 24.87
C ASP A 56 5.23 17.79 25.81
N GLU A 57 5.04 18.08 27.10
CA GLU A 57 4.73 17.08 28.15
C GLU A 57 3.39 16.37 27.95
N SER A 58 2.50 16.90 27.09
CA SER A 58 1.20 16.29 26.80
C SER A 58 1.30 14.92 26.11
N TYR A 59 2.50 14.48 25.70
CA TYR A 59 2.71 13.11 25.23
C TYR A 59 2.33 12.06 26.28
N ARG A 60 2.40 12.40 27.57
CA ARG A 60 1.99 11.50 28.68
C ARG A 60 0.49 11.24 28.67
N ASP A 61 -0.30 12.27 28.38
CA ASP A 61 -1.76 12.16 28.27
C ASP A 61 -2.17 11.28 27.09
N ASP A 62 -1.43 11.37 25.96
CA ASP A 62 -1.62 10.49 24.82
C ASP A 62 -1.40 9.02 25.20
N ILE A 63 -0.35 8.70 25.98
CA ILE A 63 -0.08 7.33 26.44
C ILE A 63 -1.24 6.80 27.31
N VAL A 64 -1.74 7.62 28.22
CA VAL A 64 -2.91 7.27 29.05
C VAL A 64 -4.11 6.95 28.16
N SER A 65 -4.41 7.82 27.19
CA SER A 65 -5.50 7.61 26.23
C SER A 65 -5.33 6.32 25.41
N PHE A 66 -4.09 5.96 25.03
CA PHE A 66 -3.82 4.68 24.36
C PHE A 66 -4.12 3.49 25.28
N ALA A 67 -3.67 3.56 26.54
CA ALA A 67 -3.90 2.49 27.51
C ALA A 67 -5.40 2.31 27.80
N GLU A 68 -6.15 3.38 28.01
CA GLU A 68 -7.60 3.35 28.21
C GLU A 68 -8.32 2.66 27.04
N ARG A 69 -7.96 3.00 25.79
CA ARG A 69 -8.55 2.37 24.60
C ARG A 69 -8.27 0.86 24.54
N HIS A 70 -7.04 0.43 24.86
CA HIS A 70 -6.69 -0.98 24.86
C HIS A 70 -7.40 -1.73 25.98
N ASN A 71 -7.48 -1.15 27.16
CA ASN A 71 -8.18 -1.74 28.31
C ASN A 71 -9.68 -1.89 28.04
N ALA A 72 -10.33 -0.89 27.45
CA ALA A 72 -11.74 -0.99 27.05
C ALA A 72 -11.99 -2.16 26.07
N ILE A 73 -11.09 -2.36 25.11
CA ILE A 73 -11.17 -3.50 24.18
C ILE A 73 -10.95 -4.84 24.91
N ILE A 74 -10.00 -4.92 25.86
CA ILE A 74 -9.77 -6.13 26.67
C ILE A 74 -11.02 -6.47 27.45
N ASP A 75 -11.67 -5.49 28.09
CA ASP A 75 -12.87 -5.71 28.88
C ASP A 75 -14.03 -6.28 28.08
N GLU A 76 -14.18 -5.84 26.83
CA GLU A 76 -15.28 -6.24 25.96
C GLU A 76 -15.02 -7.54 25.18
N MET A 77 -13.77 -7.80 24.80
CA MET A 77 -13.44 -8.84 23.82
C MET A 77 -12.72 -10.04 24.43
N VAL A 78 -11.96 -9.86 25.50
CA VAL A 78 -11.16 -10.94 26.09
C VAL A 78 -11.99 -11.68 27.16
N PRO A 79 -12.04 -13.04 27.12
CA PRO A 79 -12.68 -13.82 28.16
C PRO A 79 -12.11 -13.50 29.55
N GLU A 80 -12.97 -13.52 30.55
CA GLU A 80 -12.65 -13.07 31.92
C GLU A 80 -11.41 -13.75 32.52
N GLU A 81 -11.29 -15.07 32.27
CA GLU A 81 -10.17 -15.89 32.73
C GLU A 81 -8.80 -15.50 32.13
N ARG A 82 -8.79 -14.80 31.01
CA ARG A 82 -7.55 -14.36 30.30
C ARG A 82 -7.26 -12.87 30.48
N ARG A 83 -8.23 -12.07 30.98
CA ARG A 83 -8.08 -10.60 31.11
C ARG A 83 -6.90 -10.19 31.97
N GLY A 84 -6.69 -10.88 33.08
CA GLY A 84 -5.61 -10.54 34.03
C GLY A 84 -4.23 -10.66 33.41
N GLU A 85 -3.95 -11.78 32.73
CA GLU A 85 -2.68 -12.00 32.03
C GLU A 85 -2.51 -11.06 30.82
N THR A 86 -3.59 -10.85 30.07
CA THR A 86 -3.58 -9.94 28.90
C THR A 86 -3.28 -8.51 29.33
N ARG A 87 -3.94 -8.00 30.38
CA ARG A 87 -3.66 -6.66 30.93
C ARG A 87 -2.22 -6.52 31.39
N LYS A 88 -1.72 -7.48 32.18
CA LYS A 88 -0.33 -7.43 32.61
C LYS A 88 0.65 -7.30 31.42
N THR A 89 0.44 -8.11 30.37
CA THR A 89 1.28 -8.05 29.17
C THR A 89 1.18 -6.69 28.45
N ILE A 90 -0.03 -6.14 28.36
CA ILE A 90 -0.26 -4.81 27.74
C ILE A 90 0.34 -3.70 28.59
N ASP A 91 0.24 -3.75 29.91
CA ASP A 91 0.83 -2.76 30.83
C ASP A 91 2.37 -2.78 30.76
N ASP A 92 2.98 -3.97 30.62
CA ASP A 92 4.43 -4.12 30.42
C ASP A 92 4.86 -3.48 29.10
N LEU A 93 4.05 -3.63 28.04
CA LEU A 93 4.30 -2.98 26.74
C LEU A 93 4.14 -1.45 26.84
N PHE A 94 3.11 -0.93 27.53
CA PHE A 94 2.96 0.50 27.76
C PHE A 94 4.07 1.09 28.62
N THR A 95 4.54 0.38 29.62
CA THR A 95 5.69 0.78 30.44
C THR A 95 6.94 0.92 29.57
N SER A 96 7.16 -0.03 28.67
CA SER A 96 8.28 0.02 27.73
C SER A 96 8.13 1.14 26.71
N LEU A 97 6.93 1.38 26.18
CA LEU A 97 6.63 2.49 25.27
C LEU A 97 6.87 3.84 25.94
N ALA A 98 6.38 4.03 27.19
CA ALA A 98 6.59 5.26 27.96
C ALA A 98 8.07 5.58 28.13
N ARG A 99 8.92 4.58 28.44
CA ARG A 99 10.38 4.76 28.53
C ARG A 99 11.01 5.25 27.23
N ASN A 100 10.52 4.78 26.08
CA ASN A 100 11.01 5.28 24.79
C ASN A 100 10.64 6.74 24.56
N TYR A 101 9.39 7.14 24.87
CA TYR A 101 8.98 8.54 24.81
C TYR A 101 9.73 9.43 25.81
N ASP A 102 9.94 8.96 27.05
CA ASP A 102 10.75 9.69 28.03
C ASP A 102 12.18 9.93 27.53
N GLY A 103 12.78 8.93 26.88
CA GLY A 103 14.09 9.06 26.24
C GLY A 103 14.11 10.13 25.13
N VAL A 104 13.12 10.10 24.23
CA VAL A 104 12.94 11.10 23.17
C VAL A 104 12.73 12.50 23.75
N PHE A 105 11.89 12.63 24.77
CA PHE A 105 11.62 13.90 25.46
C PHE A 105 12.86 14.49 26.11
N LEU A 106 13.68 13.67 26.77
CA LEU A 106 14.91 14.11 27.43
C LEU A 106 15.99 14.52 26.43
N LEU A 107 16.12 13.78 25.33
CA LEU A 107 17.14 14.02 24.32
C LEU A 107 16.74 15.13 23.34
N ARG A 108 15.47 15.47 23.24
CA ARG A 108 14.92 16.41 22.23
C ARG A 108 15.28 16.00 20.81
N ASP A 109 15.36 14.71 20.55
CA ASP A 109 15.71 14.13 19.28
C ASP A 109 14.92 12.85 19.04
N LEU A 110 14.50 12.63 17.78
CA LEU A 110 13.74 11.44 17.35
C LEU A 110 14.46 10.73 16.21
N PRO A 111 15.49 9.94 16.50
CA PRO A 111 16.15 9.14 15.48
C PRO A 111 15.16 8.13 14.85
N SER A 112 15.34 7.86 13.55
CA SER A 112 14.43 6.97 12.79
C SER A 112 14.33 5.57 13.40
N HIS A 113 15.42 5.02 13.93
CA HIS A 113 15.40 3.70 14.59
C HIS A 113 14.61 3.68 15.90
N ILE A 114 14.56 4.80 16.64
CA ILE A 114 13.70 4.92 17.83
C ILE A 114 12.22 5.02 17.42
N LEU A 115 11.95 5.74 16.32
CA LEU A 115 10.60 5.79 15.77
C LEU A 115 10.13 4.39 15.33
N ASP A 116 11.00 3.58 14.70
CA ASP A 116 10.71 2.20 14.34
C ASP A 116 10.33 1.36 15.57
N VAL A 117 11.05 1.53 16.69
CA VAL A 117 10.70 0.87 17.97
C VAL A 117 9.34 1.33 18.46
N ILE A 118 9.09 2.64 18.50
CA ILE A 118 7.83 3.22 19.02
C ILE A 118 6.63 2.71 18.21
N VAL A 119 6.67 2.76 16.89
CA VAL A 119 5.54 2.31 16.06
C VAL A 119 5.30 0.80 16.17
N SER A 120 6.35 0.01 16.48
CA SER A 120 6.22 -1.44 16.62
C SER A 120 5.27 -1.87 17.76
N PHE A 121 5.08 -1.01 18.77
CA PHE A 121 4.19 -1.31 19.87
C PHE A 121 2.74 -1.48 19.44
N GLY A 122 2.31 -0.82 18.37
CA GLY A 122 0.96 -0.92 17.85
C GLY A 122 0.58 -2.36 17.49
N GLU A 123 1.36 -3.01 16.64
CA GLU A 123 1.12 -4.39 16.20
C GLU A 123 1.39 -5.41 17.31
N ARG A 124 2.39 -5.13 18.16
CA ARG A 124 2.68 -5.99 19.32
C ARG A 124 1.49 -6.07 20.26
N MET A 125 0.92 -4.92 20.66
CA MET A 125 -0.26 -4.86 21.52
C MET A 125 -1.50 -5.45 20.86
N SER A 126 -1.78 -5.10 19.60
CA SER A 126 -2.91 -5.65 18.84
C SER A 126 -2.85 -7.18 18.78
N SER A 127 -1.68 -7.76 18.48
CA SER A 127 -1.53 -9.22 18.38
C SER A 127 -1.76 -9.93 19.73
N VAL A 128 -1.40 -9.31 20.85
CA VAL A 128 -1.67 -9.85 22.19
C VAL A 128 -3.18 -9.93 22.44
N ILE A 129 -3.90 -8.83 22.18
CA ILE A 129 -5.35 -8.77 22.40
C ILE A 129 -6.08 -9.76 21.47
N VAL A 130 -5.72 -9.77 20.18
CA VAL A 130 -6.36 -10.68 19.21
C VAL A 130 -6.11 -12.14 19.55
N THR A 131 -4.92 -12.48 20.05
CA THR A 131 -4.64 -13.86 20.51
C THR A 131 -5.51 -14.22 21.72
N ALA A 132 -5.64 -13.29 22.68
CA ALA A 132 -6.39 -13.55 23.91
C ALA A 132 -7.91 -13.68 23.66
N MET A 133 -8.46 -12.98 22.66
CA MET A 133 -9.90 -13.01 22.37
C MET A 133 -10.35 -14.24 21.57
N ILE A 134 -9.44 -14.91 20.85
CA ILE A 134 -9.76 -16.05 19.98
C ILE A 134 -9.38 -17.36 20.67
N ASN A 135 -10.29 -18.34 20.64
CA ASN A 135 -10.05 -19.62 21.28
C ASN A 135 -9.03 -20.46 20.50
N GLY A 136 -8.07 -21.05 21.23
CA GLY A 136 -7.05 -21.93 20.65
C GLY A 136 -5.99 -21.21 19.82
N ALA A 137 -6.00 -19.87 19.81
CA ALA A 137 -4.99 -19.09 19.09
C ALA A 137 -3.65 -19.11 19.83
N ILE A 138 -2.56 -19.20 19.06
CA ILE A 138 -1.18 -19.13 19.56
C ILE A 138 -0.49 -17.92 18.92
N ARG A 139 0.15 -17.06 19.72
CA ARG A 139 0.89 -15.91 19.24
C ARG A 139 2.29 -16.33 18.78
N PHE A 140 2.68 -15.89 17.59
CA PHE A 140 4.04 -15.97 17.08
C PHE A 140 4.54 -14.53 16.82
N ASP A 141 5.72 -14.20 17.32
CA ASP A 141 6.27 -12.84 17.13
C ASP A 141 7.01 -12.74 15.80
N SER A 142 6.58 -11.83 14.91
CA SER A 142 7.25 -11.64 13.63
C SER A 142 8.68 -11.11 13.77
N LEU A 143 9.02 -10.47 14.90
CA LEU A 143 10.40 -10.05 15.19
C LEU A 143 11.40 -11.23 15.19
N ASP A 144 10.92 -12.45 15.46
CA ASP A 144 11.78 -13.64 15.47
C ASP A 144 12.15 -14.10 14.06
N PHE A 145 11.28 -13.93 13.07
CA PHE A 145 11.44 -14.53 11.75
C PHE A 145 11.34 -13.58 10.57
N VAL A 146 10.84 -12.35 10.72
CA VAL A 146 10.88 -11.34 9.65
C VAL A 146 12.14 -10.51 9.82
N LYS A 147 13.03 -10.60 8.83
CA LYS A 147 14.34 -9.94 8.88
C LYS A 147 14.48 -8.92 7.77
N THR A 148 15.17 -7.82 8.10
CA THR A 148 15.53 -6.76 7.15
C THR A 148 17.03 -6.62 7.04
N GLU A 149 17.47 -6.00 5.97
CA GLU A 149 18.80 -5.48 5.77
C GLU A 149 18.73 -4.00 5.42
N ASN A 150 19.75 -3.25 5.79
CA ASN A 150 19.83 -1.84 5.43
C ASN A 150 20.38 -1.69 4.01
N TRP A 151 19.60 -1.08 3.14
CA TRP A 151 19.99 -0.77 1.77
C TRP A 151 19.80 0.73 1.50
N TYR A 152 20.90 1.47 1.41
CA TYR A 152 20.87 2.94 1.22
C TYR A 152 19.94 3.66 2.22
N SER A 153 20.09 3.37 3.50
CA SER A 153 19.27 3.92 4.60
C SER A 153 17.77 3.54 4.55
N LYS A 154 17.41 2.49 3.81
CA LYS A 154 16.06 1.91 3.79
C LYS A 154 16.10 0.48 4.31
N ASN A 155 15.15 0.13 5.15
CA ASN A 155 14.97 -1.24 5.61
C ASN A 155 14.29 -2.05 4.50
N ILE A 156 14.98 -3.03 3.94
CA ILE A 156 14.45 -3.94 2.91
C ILE A 156 14.38 -5.34 3.50
N ALA A 157 13.28 -6.05 3.25
CA ALA A 157 13.12 -7.42 3.73
C ALA A 157 14.17 -8.36 3.12
N ASP A 158 14.96 -9.04 3.96
CA ASP A 158 15.76 -10.18 3.55
C ASP A 158 14.81 -11.38 3.33
N GLN A 159 14.28 -11.49 2.10
CA GLN A 159 13.31 -12.52 1.78
C GLN A 159 13.85 -13.94 1.94
N LYS A 160 15.14 -14.15 1.69
CA LYS A 160 15.76 -15.48 1.78
C LYS A 160 15.87 -15.95 3.23
N LEU A 161 16.40 -15.11 4.11
CA LEU A 161 16.51 -15.42 5.53
C LEU A 161 15.11 -15.52 6.17
N THR A 162 14.23 -14.57 5.89
CA THR A 162 12.85 -14.57 6.36
C THR A 162 12.11 -15.85 5.97
N THR A 163 12.18 -16.27 4.70
CA THR A 163 11.57 -17.53 4.24
C THR A 163 12.10 -18.74 5.00
N LYS A 164 13.43 -18.81 5.23
CA LYS A 164 14.05 -19.89 6.00
C LYS A 164 13.52 -19.94 7.44
N LEU A 165 13.44 -18.79 8.09
CA LEU A 165 12.99 -18.66 9.47
C LEU A 165 11.49 -18.96 9.60
N ILE A 166 10.64 -18.46 8.71
CA ILE A 166 9.21 -18.79 8.68
C ILE A 166 9.00 -20.30 8.56
N LYS A 167 9.67 -20.95 7.61
CA LYS A 167 9.57 -22.43 7.46
C LYS A 167 9.98 -23.17 8.72
N LYS A 168 11.02 -22.71 9.41
CA LYS A 168 11.46 -23.29 10.69
C LYS A 168 10.43 -23.08 11.79
N THR A 169 9.91 -21.87 11.93
CA THR A 169 8.94 -21.46 12.99
C THR A 169 7.64 -22.23 12.88
N PHE A 170 7.13 -22.41 11.66
CA PHE A 170 5.84 -23.06 11.40
C PHE A 170 5.98 -24.53 10.98
N GLN A 171 7.15 -25.14 11.16
CA GLN A 171 7.35 -26.56 10.83
C GLN A 171 6.43 -27.45 11.68
N GLY A 172 5.55 -28.21 11.02
CA GLY A 172 4.59 -29.09 11.70
C GLY A 172 3.43 -28.36 12.40
N PHE A 173 3.34 -27.03 12.28
CA PHE A 173 2.24 -26.28 12.87
C PHE A 173 0.93 -26.56 12.13
N ASN A 174 -0.10 -26.94 12.88
CA ASN A 174 -1.43 -27.28 12.36
C ASN A 174 -2.52 -26.69 13.27
N GLY A 175 -2.52 -25.39 13.44
CA GLY A 175 -3.43 -24.70 14.34
C GLY A 175 -3.76 -23.29 13.85
N LEU A 176 -4.16 -22.46 14.78
CA LEU A 176 -4.44 -21.03 14.56
C LEU A 176 -3.30 -20.19 15.15
N ALA A 177 -2.56 -19.52 14.29
CA ALA A 177 -1.51 -18.58 14.68
C ALA A 177 -1.94 -17.12 14.52
N ILE A 178 -1.60 -16.27 15.51
CA ILE A 178 -1.72 -14.82 15.40
C ILE A 178 -0.31 -14.21 15.32
N VAL A 179 -0.10 -13.35 14.33
CA VAL A 179 1.21 -12.76 14.03
C VAL A 179 1.06 -11.23 13.94
N PRO A 180 1.86 -10.44 14.65
CA PRO A 180 1.94 -9.00 14.39
C PRO A 180 2.53 -8.76 13.00
N GLY A 181 1.85 -7.97 12.17
CA GLY A 181 2.35 -7.56 10.87
C GLY A 181 3.34 -6.40 10.96
N PHE A 182 3.83 -5.87 9.83
CA PHE A 182 4.61 -4.65 9.70
C PHE A 182 6.00 -4.67 10.34
N ILE A 183 6.16 -5.25 11.52
CA ILE A 183 7.38 -5.22 12.33
C ILE A 183 8.37 -6.31 11.95
N SER A 184 9.64 -6.02 12.10
CA SER A 184 10.77 -6.87 11.72
C SER A 184 12.00 -6.54 12.58
N THR A 185 13.08 -7.29 12.38
CA THR A 185 14.38 -6.95 12.97
C THR A 185 15.45 -6.93 11.90
N ASP A 186 16.40 -6.01 12.07
CA ASP A 186 17.61 -6.01 11.26
C ASP A 186 18.42 -7.29 11.48
N ARG A 187 18.86 -7.93 10.41
CA ARG A 187 19.52 -9.25 10.45
C ARG A 187 20.89 -9.26 11.13
N GLU A 188 21.59 -8.10 11.14
CA GLU A 188 22.93 -7.97 11.66
C GLU A 188 22.95 -7.47 13.10
N THR A 189 22.17 -6.44 13.37
CA THR A 189 22.13 -5.78 14.69
C THR A 189 21.08 -6.33 15.63
N GLY A 190 20.04 -7.00 15.09
CA GLY A 190 18.85 -7.42 15.85
C GLY A 190 17.96 -6.25 16.28
N ALA A 191 18.24 -5.03 15.86
CA ALA A 191 17.42 -3.86 16.17
C ALA A 191 16.04 -3.98 15.52
N ILE A 192 15.00 -3.47 16.21
CA ILE A 192 13.65 -3.43 15.64
C ILE A 192 13.61 -2.48 14.46
N THR A 193 13.04 -2.96 13.38
CA THR A 193 12.78 -2.23 12.13
C THR A 193 11.35 -2.43 11.71
N ASN A 194 10.92 -1.77 10.65
CA ASN A 194 9.61 -1.99 10.05
C ASN A 194 9.71 -2.16 8.52
N LEU A 195 8.66 -2.72 7.92
CA LEU A 195 8.58 -2.99 6.49
C LEU A 195 8.02 -1.80 5.68
N GLY A 196 7.79 -0.67 6.32
CA GLY A 196 7.24 0.51 5.67
C GLY A 196 5.76 0.37 5.27
N ARG A 197 5.32 1.20 4.33
CA ARG A 197 3.93 1.25 3.89
C ARG A 197 3.45 -0.12 3.39
N GLY A 198 2.26 -0.54 3.84
CA GLY A 198 1.71 -1.86 3.52
C GLY A 198 2.42 -3.02 4.22
N GLY A 199 3.23 -2.74 5.26
CA GLY A 199 4.09 -3.74 5.91
C GLY A 199 3.34 -4.94 6.45
N SER A 200 2.10 -4.79 6.95
CA SER A 200 1.30 -5.93 7.40
C SER A 200 0.85 -6.82 6.25
N ASP A 201 0.50 -6.24 5.08
CA ASP A 201 0.20 -7.00 3.86
C ASP A 201 1.44 -7.75 3.39
N PHE A 202 2.61 -7.09 3.48
CA PHE A 202 3.89 -7.69 3.11
C PHE A 202 4.27 -8.85 4.05
N THR A 203 4.10 -8.70 5.37
CA THR A 203 4.29 -9.80 6.32
C THR A 203 3.43 -11.00 5.96
N ALA A 204 2.15 -10.77 5.66
CA ALA A 204 1.22 -11.84 5.28
C ALA A 204 1.63 -12.51 3.95
N ALA A 205 2.05 -11.72 2.96
CA ALA A 205 2.53 -12.24 1.68
C ALA A 205 3.83 -13.06 1.82
N LEU A 206 4.78 -12.62 2.67
CA LEU A 206 6.00 -13.36 2.98
C LEU A 206 5.69 -14.70 3.63
N ILE A 207 4.78 -14.72 4.61
CA ILE A 207 4.33 -15.95 5.28
C ILE A 207 3.62 -16.86 4.27
N ALA A 208 2.67 -16.35 3.50
CA ALA A 208 1.94 -17.11 2.50
C ALA A 208 2.88 -17.74 1.47
N ALA A 209 3.84 -16.97 0.96
CA ALA A 209 4.83 -17.45 0.01
C ALA A 209 5.79 -18.48 0.63
N ALA A 210 6.25 -18.27 1.88
CA ALA A 210 7.18 -19.19 2.53
C ALA A 210 6.54 -20.57 2.80
N LEU A 211 5.25 -20.59 3.12
CA LEU A 211 4.53 -21.82 3.50
C LEU A 211 3.69 -22.43 2.37
N ASP A 212 3.82 -21.90 1.14
CA ASP A 212 3.04 -22.34 -0.02
C ASP A 212 1.53 -22.38 0.31
N ALA A 213 1.02 -21.28 0.87
CA ALA A 213 -0.36 -21.15 1.30
C ALA A 213 -1.33 -21.37 0.13
N SER A 214 -2.50 -21.94 0.41
CA SER A 214 -3.53 -22.14 -0.61
C SER A 214 -4.16 -20.84 -1.10
N ILE A 215 -4.19 -19.81 -0.24
CA ILE A 215 -4.73 -18.48 -0.53
C ILE A 215 -4.23 -17.47 0.52
N LEU A 216 -4.08 -16.21 0.11
CA LEU A 216 -3.90 -15.05 0.97
C LEU A 216 -5.20 -14.23 0.98
N GLU A 217 -5.89 -14.15 2.11
CA GLU A 217 -7.07 -13.31 2.28
C GLU A 217 -6.69 -11.97 2.93
N ILE A 218 -6.98 -10.85 2.24
CA ILE A 218 -6.78 -9.50 2.77
C ILE A 218 -8.14 -8.93 3.13
N TRP A 219 -8.38 -8.82 4.42
CA TRP A 219 -9.60 -8.28 5.01
C TRP A 219 -9.42 -6.78 5.30
N THR A 220 -10.30 -5.97 4.73
CA THR A 220 -10.26 -4.51 4.77
C THR A 220 -11.67 -3.94 4.96
N ASP A 221 -11.89 -2.66 4.66
CA ASP A 221 -13.17 -1.93 4.80
C ASP A 221 -13.93 -1.73 3.48
N VAL A 222 -13.49 -2.40 2.41
CA VAL A 222 -14.16 -2.36 1.10
C VAL A 222 -14.55 -3.76 0.63
N ASP A 223 -15.64 -3.87 -0.13
CA ASP A 223 -16.15 -5.16 -0.63
C ASP A 223 -15.26 -5.81 -1.70
N GLY A 224 -14.16 -5.20 -2.06
CA GLY A 224 -13.22 -5.66 -3.09
C GLY A 224 -12.69 -4.50 -3.91
N PHE A 225 -12.04 -4.80 -5.03
CA PHE A 225 -11.69 -3.79 -6.01
C PHE A 225 -12.95 -3.29 -6.73
N MET A 226 -13.10 -1.98 -6.79
CA MET A 226 -14.22 -1.32 -7.46
C MET A 226 -13.83 -0.88 -8.88
N SER A 227 -14.80 -0.85 -9.79
CA SER A 227 -14.62 -0.34 -11.16
C SER A 227 -14.21 1.15 -11.20
N ALA A 228 -14.50 1.91 -10.15
CA ALA A 228 -14.06 3.28 -9.90
C ALA A 228 -14.17 3.60 -8.41
N ASP A 229 -13.75 4.80 -8.00
CA ASP A 229 -13.96 5.28 -6.62
C ASP A 229 -15.46 5.51 -6.37
N PRO A 230 -16.12 4.76 -5.46
CA PRO A 230 -17.56 4.86 -5.22
C PRO A 230 -18.00 6.22 -4.66
N ARG A 231 -17.07 6.99 -4.07
CA ARG A 231 -17.33 8.36 -3.60
C ARG A 231 -17.54 9.35 -4.76
N ILE A 232 -17.00 9.03 -5.95
CA ILE A 232 -17.13 9.84 -7.17
C ILE A 232 -18.19 9.23 -8.11
N ILE A 233 -18.25 7.91 -8.16
CA ILE A 233 -19.14 7.12 -9.02
C ILE A 233 -19.98 6.17 -8.16
N PRO A 234 -21.19 6.58 -7.76
CA PRO A 234 -22.05 5.75 -6.90
C PRO A 234 -22.40 4.38 -7.50
N ASP A 235 -22.45 4.29 -8.83
CA ASP A 235 -22.75 3.05 -9.55
C ASP A 235 -21.51 2.16 -9.81
N ALA A 236 -20.37 2.49 -9.17
CA ALA A 236 -19.18 1.66 -9.24
C ALA A 236 -19.46 0.24 -8.73
N ARG A 237 -18.95 -0.77 -9.43
CA ARG A 237 -19.23 -2.19 -9.15
C ARG A 237 -17.98 -2.88 -8.63
N VAL A 238 -18.18 -3.86 -7.75
CA VAL A 238 -17.11 -4.75 -7.32
C VAL A 238 -16.69 -5.62 -8.50
N MET A 239 -15.37 -5.67 -8.75
CA MET A 239 -14.79 -6.54 -9.76
C MET A 239 -14.58 -7.93 -9.15
N PRO A 240 -15.25 -8.99 -9.68
CA PRO A 240 -15.19 -10.32 -9.06
C PRO A 240 -13.79 -10.97 -9.17
N ALA A 241 -13.08 -10.67 -10.26
CA ALA A 241 -11.74 -11.21 -10.50
C ALA A 241 -10.88 -10.25 -11.32
N MET A 242 -9.57 -10.28 -11.08
CA MET A 242 -8.56 -9.56 -11.86
C MET A 242 -7.20 -10.26 -11.80
N SER A 243 -6.31 -9.92 -12.73
CA SER A 243 -4.93 -10.39 -12.68
C SER A 243 -4.10 -9.61 -11.65
N PHE A 244 -2.95 -10.17 -11.26
CA PHE A 244 -2.01 -9.45 -10.40
C PHE A 244 -1.55 -8.14 -11.03
N ILE A 245 -1.29 -8.14 -12.34
CA ILE A 245 -0.86 -6.95 -13.07
C ILE A 245 -1.94 -5.88 -13.04
N GLU A 246 -3.20 -6.22 -13.31
CA GLU A 246 -4.32 -5.28 -13.24
C GLU A 246 -4.48 -4.67 -11.84
N SER A 247 -4.39 -5.50 -10.79
CA SER A 247 -4.49 -5.02 -9.41
C SER A 247 -3.35 -4.08 -9.04
N MET A 248 -2.10 -4.41 -9.44
CA MET A 248 -0.94 -3.55 -9.22
C MET A 248 -1.06 -2.21 -9.97
N GLU A 249 -1.54 -2.24 -11.21
CA GLU A 249 -1.72 -1.03 -12.02
C GLU A 249 -2.81 -0.13 -11.40
N LEU A 250 -3.98 -0.65 -11.03
CA LEU A 250 -5.02 0.14 -10.36
C LEU A 250 -4.50 0.80 -9.07
N CYS A 251 -3.77 0.05 -8.26
CA CYS A 251 -3.20 0.59 -7.02
C CYS A 251 -2.08 1.61 -7.29
N SER A 252 -1.29 1.41 -8.34
CA SER A 252 -0.26 2.38 -8.75
C SER A 252 -0.86 3.70 -9.22
N PHE A 253 -2.11 3.68 -9.67
CA PHE A 253 -2.85 4.87 -10.10
C PHE A 253 -3.93 5.32 -9.11
N GLY A 254 -3.83 4.94 -7.83
CA GLY A 254 -4.60 5.57 -6.75
C GLY A 254 -5.67 4.73 -6.08
N ALA A 255 -5.94 3.51 -6.54
CA ALA A 255 -6.79 2.59 -5.81
C ALA A 255 -6.09 2.16 -4.50
N LYS A 256 -6.68 2.51 -3.35
CA LYS A 256 -6.07 2.31 -2.03
C LYS A 256 -6.48 0.98 -1.40
N VAL A 257 -6.45 -0.11 -2.15
CA VAL A 257 -6.89 -1.43 -1.66
C VAL A 257 -5.72 -2.24 -1.11
N ILE A 258 -4.63 -2.34 -1.90
CA ILE A 258 -3.39 -2.98 -1.50
C ILE A 258 -2.19 -2.11 -1.90
N TYR A 259 -1.05 -2.33 -1.26
CA TYR A 259 0.19 -1.66 -1.66
C TYR A 259 0.97 -2.58 -2.62
N PRO A 260 1.15 -2.20 -3.91
CA PRO A 260 1.66 -3.10 -4.95
C PRO A 260 2.95 -3.86 -4.63
N PRO A 261 3.99 -3.25 -4.01
CA PRO A 261 5.22 -3.97 -3.70
C PRO A 261 5.03 -5.16 -2.76
N THR A 262 3.94 -5.19 -2.00
CA THR A 262 3.73 -6.20 -0.95
C THR A 262 3.23 -7.54 -1.49
N ILE A 263 2.71 -7.57 -2.71
CA ILE A 263 2.14 -8.79 -3.29
C ILE A 263 3.13 -9.59 -4.14
N TYR A 264 4.33 -9.06 -4.42
CA TYR A 264 5.34 -9.78 -5.21
C TYR A 264 5.69 -11.19 -4.69
N PRO A 265 5.79 -11.44 -3.35
CA PRO A 265 6.11 -12.79 -2.88
C PRO A 265 5.09 -13.85 -3.30
N VAL A 266 3.79 -13.51 -3.25
CA VAL A 266 2.71 -14.43 -3.64
C VAL A 266 2.50 -14.47 -5.15
N PHE A 267 2.74 -13.36 -5.86
CA PHE A 267 2.73 -13.30 -7.32
C PHE A 267 3.69 -14.31 -7.93
N HIS A 268 4.96 -14.33 -7.51
CA HIS A 268 5.95 -15.27 -8.02
C HIS A 268 5.65 -16.74 -7.73
N LYS A 269 4.75 -17.01 -6.79
CA LYS A 269 4.31 -18.36 -6.43
C LYS A 269 2.92 -18.73 -6.95
N ASN A 270 2.29 -17.83 -7.69
CA ASN A 270 0.90 -17.99 -8.15
C ASN A 270 -0.08 -18.31 -7.01
N ILE A 271 0.15 -17.76 -5.81
CA ILE A 271 -0.76 -17.91 -4.68
C ILE A 271 -1.87 -16.88 -4.85
N PRO A 272 -3.15 -17.30 -4.98
CA PRO A 272 -4.24 -16.37 -5.17
C PRO A 272 -4.41 -15.45 -3.95
N ILE A 273 -4.80 -14.18 -4.21
CA ILE A 273 -5.20 -13.24 -3.17
C ILE A 273 -6.70 -13.02 -3.26
N LYS A 274 -7.38 -12.94 -2.13
CA LYS A 274 -8.78 -12.54 -2.07
C LYS A 274 -8.94 -11.30 -1.20
N ILE A 275 -9.54 -10.25 -1.76
CA ILE A 275 -9.87 -9.02 -1.04
C ILE A 275 -11.29 -9.15 -0.51
N LEU A 276 -11.46 -8.94 0.79
CA LEU A 276 -12.72 -9.18 1.50
C LEU A 276 -13.01 -8.04 2.48
N ASN A 277 -14.29 -7.82 2.77
CA ASN A 277 -14.73 -6.78 3.69
C ASN A 277 -15.01 -7.36 5.09
N THR A 278 -14.30 -6.84 6.09
CA THR A 278 -14.50 -7.23 7.50
C THR A 278 -15.90 -6.88 8.02
N PHE A 279 -16.50 -5.80 7.48
CA PHE A 279 -17.82 -5.31 7.89
C PHE A 279 -18.97 -5.91 7.06
N ASN A 280 -18.63 -6.57 5.93
CA ASN A 280 -19.57 -7.28 5.06
C ASN A 280 -18.96 -8.63 4.63
N PRO A 281 -18.81 -9.59 5.55
CA PRO A 281 -18.10 -10.86 5.28
C PRO A 281 -18.81 -11.75 4.25
N THR A 282 -20.08 -11.47 3.95
CA THR A 282 -20.88 -12.19 2.94
C THR A 282 -20.66 -11.68 1.53
N ALA A 283 -20.02 -10.51 1.36
CA ALA A 283 -19.68 -10.00 0.04
C ALA A 283 -18.68 -10.96 -0.65
N PRO A 284 -18.85 -11.21 -1.96
CA PRO A 284 -18.01 -12.17 -2.69
C PRO A 284 -16.54 -11.77 -2.77
N GLY A 285 -16.24 -10.47 -2.63
CA GLY A 285 -14.88 -9.94 -2.72
C GLY A 285 -14.33 -9.92 -4.14
N THR A 286 -13.02 -9.64 -4.24
CA THR A 286 -12.26 -9.72 -5.50
C THR A 286 -11.20 -10.80 -5.40
N LEU A 287 -11.18 -11.74 -6.35
CA LEU A 287 -10.12 -12.73 -6.48
C LEU A 287 -9.02 -12.18 -7.42
N ILE A 288 -7.77 -12.19 -6.96
CA ILE A 288 -6.60 -11.81 -7.74
C ILE A 288 -5.79 -13.08 -8.04
N THR A 289 -5.63 -13.41 -9.32
CA THR A 289 -4.93 -14.62 -9.78
C THR A 289 -4.49 -14.48 -11.23
N ASP A 290 -3.37 -15.09 -11.60
CA ASP A 290 -2.93 -15.20 -13.02
C ASP A 290 -3.44 -16.48 -13.71
N ARG A 291 -4.20 -17.30 -13.00
CA ARG A 291 -4.77 -18.51 -13.61
C ARG A 291 -5.92 -18.10 -14.52
N HIS A 292 -5.63 -18.02 -15.82
CA HIS A 292 -6.65 -17.83 -16.84
C HIS A 292 -7.75 -18.90 -16.76
N GLU A 293 -8.96 -18.45 -16.57
CA GLU A 293 -10.27 -18.78 -17.15
C GLU A 293 -10.89 -20.17 -17.01
N ASP A 294 -10.18 -21.28 -16.91
CA ASP A 294 -10.85 -22.60 -17.02
C ASP A 294 -11.47 -23.16 -15.72
N LYS A 295 -11.34 -22.47 -14.58
CA LYS A 295 -11.81 -22.98 -13.28
C LYS A 295 -12.81 -22.11 -12.51
N TYR A 296 -13.09 -20.92 -12.99
CA TYR A 296 -14.10 -20.07 -12.33
C TYR A 296 -15.17 -19.76 -13.35
N PRO A 297 -16.35 -20.44 -13.27
CA PRO A 297 -17.48 -20.08 -14.08
C PRO A 297 -17.78 -18.62 -13.83
N GLU A 298 -18.08 -17.87 -14.90
CA GLU A 298 -18.56 -16.49 -14.86
C GLU A 298 -19.70 -16.44 -13.84
N SER A 299 -19.38 -16.02 -12.60
CA SER A 299 -20.39 -15.85 -11.59
C SER A 299 -21.20 -14.59 -11.97
N ASN A 300 -22.36 -14.84 -12.55
CA ASN A 300 -23.43 -13.87 -12.74
C ASN A 300 -23.09 -12.59 -13.51
N GLY A 301 -22.84 -12.70 -14.80
CA GLY A 301 -23.19 -11.65 -15.77
C GLY A 301 -22.38 -10.35 -15.77
N VAL A 302 -21.25 -10.25 -15.09
CA VAL A 302 -20.40 -9.05 -15.07
C VAL A 302 -18.98 -9.37 -15.58
N SER A 303 -18.88 -10.11 -16.65
CA SER A 303 -17.77 -9.95 -17.58
C SER A 303 -18.05 -8.62 -18.30
N SER A 304 -17.27 -7.56 -18.00
CA SER A 304 -17.39 -6.38 -18.85
C SER A 304 -17.02 -6.85 -20.26
N ALA A 305 -17.95 -6.75 -21.20
CA ALA A 305 -17.72 -7.05 -22.63
C ALA A 305 -16.46 -6.32 -23.16
N THR A 306 -15.92 -5.44 -22.36
CA THR A 306 -14.77 -4.60 -22.62
C THR A 306 -13.45 -5.13 -22.01
N GLY A 307 -13.40 -6.17 -21.15
CA GLY A 307 -12.17 -6.62 -20.45
C GLY A 307 -11.51 -5.55 -19.59
N ILE A 308 -12.19 -4.41 -19.35
CA ILE A 308 -11.68 -3.33 -18.50
C ILE A 308 -12.09 -3.63 -17.07
N LYS A 309 -11.13 -3.46 -16.14
CA LYS A 309 -11.32 -3.75 -14.72
C LYS A 309 -11.61 -2.52 -13.88
N GLY A 310 -11.12 -1.36 -14.30
CA GLY A 310 -11.40 -0.15 -13.54
C GLY A 310 -10.78 1.11 -14.09
N VAL A 311 -11.24 2.22 -13.49
CA VAL A 311 -10.71 3.56 -13.72
C VAL A 311 -10.29 4.13 -12.37
N SER A 312 -9.07 4.64 -12.30
CA SER A 312 -8.49 5.18 -11.07
C SER A 312 -7.83 6.54 -11.33
N SER A 313 -7.51 7.29 -10.27
CA SER A 313 -6.82 8.57 -10.42
C SER A 313 -5.90 8.88 -9.25
N ILE A 314 -4.80 9.59 -9.55
CA ILE A 314 -3.91 10.20 -8.56
C ILE A 314 -3.94 11.70 -8.77
N LYS A 315 -4.23 12.43 -7.70
CA LYS A 315 -4.19 13.89 -7.63
C LYS A 315 -2.85 14.39 -7.09
N GLY A 316 -2.64 15.71 -7.15
CA GLY A 316 -1.42 16.33 -6.64
C GLY A 316 -0.21 15.97 -7.49
N ILE A 317 -0.32 16.13 -8.81
CA ILE A 317 0.72 15.80 -9.79
C ILE A 317 1.32 17.08 -10.38
N THR A 318 2.64 17.05 -10.55
CA THR A 318 3.38 18.06 -11.33
C THR A 318 3.97 17.40 -12.57
N LEU A 319 3.64 17.92 -13.74
CA LEU A 319 4.22 17.51 -15.02
C LEU A 319 5.45 18.37 -15.30
N PHE A 320 6.61 17.77 -15.33
CA PHE A 320 7.86 18.40 -15.69
C PHE A 320 8.14 18.25 -17.17
N ASN A 321 8.58 19.34 -17.80
CA ASN A 321 9.01 19.39 -19.18
C ASN A 321 10.45 19.90 -19.25
N ILE A 322 11.34 19.11 -19.86
CA ILE A 322 12.71 19.51 -20.18
C ILE A 322 12.77 19.74 -21.70
N ALA A 323 12.78 21.00 -22.12
CA ALA A 323 12.89 21.36 -23.53
C ALA A 323 14.36 21.39 -23.94
N VAL A 324 14.69 20.79 -25.09
CA VAL A 324 16.04 20.71 -25.64
C VAL A 324 16.12 21.34 -27.02
N HIS A 325 17.29 21.84 -27.42
CA HIS A 325 17.48 22.38 -28.77
C HIS A 325 17.78 21.30 -29.81
N GLU A 326 18.44 20.22 -29.40
CA GLU A 326 18.83 19.14 -30.30
C GLU A 326 18.27 17.77 -29.87
N MET A 327 17.56 17.11 -30.76
CA MET A 327 16.95 15.79 -30.49
C MET A 327 17.96 14.70 -30.13
N ARG A 328 19.20 14.78 -30.66
CA ARG A 328 20.25 13.79 -30.36
C ARG A 328 20.63 13.73 -28.86
N ALA A 329 20.47 14.82 -28.14
CA ALA A 329 20.77 14.91 -26.71
C ALA A 329 19.67 14.27 -25.84
N THR A 330 18.44 14.14 -26.35
CA THR A 330 17.24 13.75 -25.59
C THR A 330 17.40 12.42 -24.86
N ARG A 331 18.00 11.40 -25.49
CA ARG A 331 18.17 10.07 -24.87
C ARG A 331 19.10 10.10 -23.67
N GLN A 332 20.23 10.80 -23.75
CA GLN A 332 21.21 10.89 -22.66
C GLN A 332 20.65 11.74 -21.50
N LEU A 333 20.02 12.86 -21.81
CA LEU A 333 19.40 13.75 -20.83
C LEU A 333 18.26 13.02 -20.08
N ARG A 334 17.46 12.24 -20.80
CA ARG A 334 16.41 11.42 -20.18
C ARG A 334 16.99 10.41 -19.18
N SER A 335 18.00 9.66 -19.56
CA SER A 335 18.63 8.68 -18.64
C SER A 335 19.22 9.36 -17.42
N ARG A 336 19.85 10.54 -17.57
CA ARG A 336 20.39 11.31 -16.45
C ARG A 336 19.28 11.86 -15.55
N ALA A 337 18.20 12.41 -16.11
CA ALA A 337 17.04 12.89 -15.36
C ALA A 337 16.44 11.75 -14.51
N LEU A 338 16.14 10.61 -15.11
CA LEU A 338 15.57 9.47 -14.39
C LEU A 338 16.52 8.93 -13.32
N ASN A 339 17.83 8.90 -13.57
CA ASN A 339 18.83 8.44 -12.61
C ASN A 339 18.94 9.36 -11.40
N VAL A 340 18.93 10.68 -11.60
CA VAL A 340 19.03 11.64 -10.47
C VAL A 340 17.81 11.59 -9.59
N LEU A 341 16.62 11.42 -10.18
CA LEU A 341 15.37 11.24 -9.46
C LEU A 341 15.36 9.91 -8.68
N ALA A 342 15.74 8.81 -9.33
CA ALA A 342 15.81 7.49 -8.70
C ALA A 342 16.76 7.44 -7.49
N LYS A 343 17.94 8.08 -7.59
CA LYS A 343 18.91 8.17 -6.46
C LYS A 343 18.33 8.86 -5.22
N ARG A 344 17.33 9.73 -5.39
CA ARG A 344 16.63 10.41 -4.30
C ARG A 344 15.30 9.74 -3.92
N GLY A 345 15.00 8.57 -4.51
CA GLY A 345 13.78 7.83 -4.24
C GLY A 345 12.51 8.48 -4.77
N ILE A 346 12.64 9.43 -5.71
CA ILE A 346 11.49 10.10 -6.34
C ILE A 346 10.89 9.18 -7.39
N THR A 347 9.59 8.92 -7.25
CA THR A 347 8.86 8.04 -8.16
C THR A 347 8.33 8.82 -9.36
N VAL A 348 8.68 8.37 -10.55
CA VAL A 348 8.11 8.88 -11.81
C VAL A 348 6.86 8.06 -12.14
N LEU A 349 5.69 8.70 -12.09
CA LEU A 349 4.38 8.06 -12.30
C LEU A 349 4.09 7.82 -13.79
N GLN A 350 4.46 8.76 -14.62
CA GLN A 350 4.32 8.70 -16.08
C GLN A 350 5.50 9.39 -16.73
N ALA A 351 6.00 8.83 -17.84
CA ALA A 351 6.98 9.48 -18.69
C ALA A 351 6.58 9.29 -20.15
N THR A 352 6.60 10.35 -20.93
CA THR A 352 6.34 10.26 -22.37
C THR A 352 7.55 9.74 -23.12
N ARG A 353 7.31 8.94 -24.14
CA ARG A 353 8.35 8.32 -24.96
C ARG A 353 8.27 8.86 -26.41
N GLU A 354 8.31 10.15 -26.56
CA GLU A 354 8.33 10.73 -27.91
C GLU A 354 9.77 10.86 -28.39
N GLU A 355 10.16 10.00 -29.33
CA GLU A 355 11.52 10.00 -29.88
C GLU A 355 11.77 11.17 -30.85
N ASN A 356 10.69 11.84 -31.27
CA ASN A 356 10.72 12.90 -32.28
C ASN A 356 10.36 14.29 -31.76
N GLU A 357 10.21 14.47 -30.43
CA GLU A 357 9.99 15.77 -29.83
C GLU A 357 11.20 16.26 -29.04
N PRO A 358 11.54 17.57 -29.14
CA PRO A 358 12.62 18.15 -28.39
C PRO A 358 12.22 18.43 -26.92
N VAL A 359 11.27 17.68 -26.37
CA VAL A 359 10.77 17.81 -25.01
C VAL A 359 10.71 16.47 -24.32
N LEU A 360 11.25 16.40 -23.10
CA LEU A 360 11.12 15.27 -22.19
C LEU A 360 10.06 15.60 -21.16
N SER A 361 8.97 14.85 -21.14
CA SER A 361 7.89 15.06 -20.17
C SER A 361 7.81 13.90 -19.18
N PHE A 362 7.66 14.20 -17.89
CA PHE A 362 7.41 13.20 -16.85
C PHE A 362 6.62 13.78 -15.69
N ALA A 363 5.78 12.95 -15.11
CA ALA A 363 4.90 13.30 -14.00
C ALA A 363 5.44 12.74 -12.68
N VAL A 364 5.47 13.58 -11.64
CA VAL A 364 5.85 13.23 -10.27
C VAL A 364 4.80 13.74 -9.28
N SER A 365 4.88 13.31 -8.02
CA SER A 365 4.08 13.91 -6.95
C SER A 365 4.42 15.39 -6.78
N SER A 366 3.40 16.24 -6.61
CA SER A 366 3.61 17.66 -6.35
C SER A 366 4.35 17.93 -5.03
N ALA A 367 4.30 17.00 -4.08
CA ALA A 367 5.09 17.07 -2.86
C ALA A 367 6.61 17.07 -3.13
N ASP A 368 7.04 16.47 -4.24
CA ASP A 368 8.45 16.38 -4.61
C ASP A 368 8.89 17.50 -5.55
N SER A 369 7.98 18.40 -5.96
CA SER A 369 8.21 19.34 -7.08
C SER A 369 9.40 20.30 -6.86
N GLU A 370 9.57 20.84 -5.66
CA GLU A 370 10.71 21.72 -5.34
C GLU A 370 12.04 20.95 -5.38
N THR A 371 12.04 19.75 -4.81
CA THR A 371 13.22 18.87 -4.83
C THR A 371 13.58 18.49 -6.26
N VAL A 372 12.60 18.13 -7.08
CA VAL A 372 12.79 17.81 -8.51
C VAL A 372 13.35 19.00 -9.27
N THR A 373 12.80 20.20 -9.06
CA THR A 373 13.29 21.43 -9.70
C THR A 373 14.76 21.68 -9.37
N THR A 374 15.13 21.58 -8.10
CA THR A 374 16.50 21.78 -7.63
C THR A 374 17.45 20.74 -8.21
N LEU A 375 17.07 19.47 -8.17
CA LEU A 375 17.89 18.36 -8.68
C LEU A 375 18.14 18.47 -10.18
N LEU A 376 17.09 18.76 -10.97
CA LEU A 376 17.21 18.86 -12.42
C LEU A 376 18.00 20.12 -12.83
N SER A 377 17.77 21.25 -12.16
CA SER A 377 18.50 22.49 -12.42
C SER A 377 20.00 22.33 -12.12
N SER A 378 20.34 21.63 -11.05
CA SER A 378 21.74 21.32 -10.69
C SER A 378 22.36 20.32 -11.66
N GLU A 379 21.66 19.23 -11.99
CA GLU A 379 22.14 18.18 -12.91
C GLU A 379 22.41 18.72 -14.32
N PHE A 380 21.56 19.62 -14.81
CA PHE A 380 21.63 20.16 -16.17
C PHE A 380 22.18 21.61 -16.25
N ALA A 381 22.82 22.10 -15.18
CA ALA A 381 23.42 23.43 -15.19
C ALA A 381 24.39 23.66 -16.36
N PRO A 382 25.28 22.71 -16.73
CA PRO A 382 26.16 22.88 -17.87
C PRO A 382 25.41 22.91 -19.22
N GLU A 383 24.35 22.12 -19.36
CA GLU A 383 23.54 22.08 -20.59
C GLU A 383 22.67 23.31 -20.73
N LEU A 384 22.15 23.85 -19.63
CA LEU A 384 21.42 25.13 -19.59
C LEU A 384 22.35 26.30 -20.01
N SER A 385 23.59 26.34 -19.47
CA SER A 385 24.56 27.40 -19.81
C SER A 385 25.02 27.35 -21.27
N LYS A 386 25.07 26.13 -21.86
CA LYS A 386 25.44 25.90 -23.27
C LYS A 386 24.25 25.94 -24.22
N ALA A 387 23.05 26.25 -23.71
CA ALA A 387 21.79 26.23 -24.45
C ALA A 387 21.45 24.88 -25.13
N VAL A 388 22.00 23.76 -24.65
CA VAL A 388 21.60 22.40 -25.08
C VAL A 388 20.21 22.10 -24.49
N VAL A 389 20.01 22.38 -23.19
CA VAL A 389 18.69 22.42 -22.55
C VAL A 389 18.19 23.87 -22.62
N LYS A 390 17.01 24.04 -23.20
CA LYS A 390 16.37 25.36 -23.34
C LYS A 390 15.70 25.81 -22.05
N SER A 391 14.94 24.92 -21.43
CA SER A 391 14.21 25.22 -20.18
C SER A 391 13.83 23.92 -19.44
N ILE A 392 13.65 24.07 -18.14
CA ILE A 392 13.05 23.06 -17.25
C ILE A 392 11.85 23.75 -16.62
N THR A 393 10.65 23.23 -16.86
CA THR A 393 9.40 23.80 -16.35
C THR A 393 8.56 22.73 -15.67
N GLY A 394 7.84 23.11 -14.61
CA GLY A 394 6.88 22.25 -13.92
C GLY A 394 5.48 22.89 -13.96
N LYS A 395 4.47 22.11 -14.39
CA LYS A 395 3.05 22.48 -14.30
C LYS A 395 2.41 21.66 -13.19
N SER A 396 2.00 22.30 -12.10
CA SER A 396 1.28 21.69 -10.97
C SER A 396 -0.24 21.79 -11.13
N GLY A 397 -1.01 21.26 -10.17
CA GLY A 397 -2.48 21.26 -10.22
C GLY A 397 -3.04 20.21 -11.18
N LEU A 398 -2.27 19.16 -11.45
CA LEU A 398 -2.64 18.09 -12.36
C LEU A 398 -2.97 16.79 -11.61
N ALA A 399 -3.60 15.88 -12.35
CA ALA A 399 -3.89 14.52 -11.92
C ALA A 399 -3.64 13.54 -13.07
N VAL A 400 -3.30 12.30 -12.71
CA VAL A 400 -3.28 11.18 -13.66
C VAL A 400 -4.58 10.41 -13.50
N VAL A 401 -5.30 10.19 -14.59
CA VAL A 401 -6.43 9.26 -14.69
C VAL A 401 -5.98 8.05 -15.49
N ALA A 402 -6.20 6.85 -14.97
CA ALA A 402 -5.80 5.60 -15.61
C ALA A 402 -6.99 4.67 -15.81
N VAL A 403 -7.05 4.07 -16.99
CA VAL A 403 -7.97 2.98 -17.35
C VAL A 403 -7.16 1.69 -17.37
N VAL A 404 -7.59 0.69 -16.61
CA VAL A 404 -6.87 -0.57 -16.44
C VAL A 404 -7.71 -1.74 -16.89
N GLY A 405 -7.10 -2.66 -17.61
CA GLY A 405 -7.69 -3.92 -18.06
C GLY A 405 -6.82 -4.60 -19.11
N GLU A 406 -6.96 -5.91 -19.25
CA GLU A 406 -6.24 -6.69 -20.27
C GLU A 406 -6.77 -6.45 -21.68
N GLY A 407 -5.98 -6.77 -22.68
CA GLY A 407 -6.36 -6.65 -24.09
C GLY A 407 -6.45 -5.22 -24.65
N MET A 408 -5.88 -4.24 -23.96
CA MET A 408 -5.88 -2.83 -24.42
C MET A 408 -5.24 -2.65 -25.82
N LYS A 409 -4.25 -3.49 -26.19
CA LYS A 409 -3.61 -3.44 -27.52
C LYS A 409 -4.55 -3.78 -28.66
N GLU A 410 -5.42 -4.75 -28.44
CA GLU A 410 -6.38 -5.22 -29.44
C GLU A 410 -7.53 -4.22 -29.63
N ARG A 411 -7.61 -3.21 -28.75
CA ARG A 411 -8.66 -2.18 -28.70
C ARG A 411 -8.15 -0.83 -29.18
N SER A 412 -7.55 -0.81 -30.36
CA SER A 412 -6.98 0.40 -30.99
C SER A 412 -7.93 1.61 -31.00
N ARG A 413 -9.24 1.40 -30.85
CA ARG A 413 -10.27 2.46 -30.85
C ARG A 413 -10.57 3.03 -29.46
N LEU A 414 -10.04 2.45 -28.37
CA LEU A 414 -10.39 2.87 -27.02
C LEU A 414 -9.81 4.24 -26.67
N ALA A 415 -8.52 4.44 -26.89
CA ALA A 415 -7.87 5.71 -26.60
C ALA A 415 -8.49 6.88 -27.38
N PRO A 416 -8.72 6.79 -28.70
CA PRO A 416 -9.44 7.83 -29.44
C PRO A 416 -10.85 8.09 -28.94
N ARG A 417 -11.60 7.07 -28.53
CA ARG A 417 -12.96 7.26 -27.96
C ARG A 417 -12.92 8.04 -26.67
N ILE A 418 -12.00 7.70 -25.76
CA ILE A 418 -11.85 8.40 -24.48
C ILE A 418 -11.42 9.85 -24.72
N LEU A 419 -10.38 10.08 -25.54
CA LEU A 419 -9.89 11.42 -25.86
C LEU A 419 -10.99 12.30 -26.49
N ASN A 420 -11.76 11.76 -27.44
CA ASN A 420 -12.87 12.48 -28.06
C ASN A 420 -13.98 12.81 -27.03
N SER A 421 -14.27 11.89 -26.10
CA SER A 421 -15.28 12.14 -25.07
C SER A 421 -14.81 13.21 -24.07
N LEU A 422 -13.56 13.17 -23.64
CA LEU A 422 -12.97 14.20 -22.78
C LEU A 422 -12.96 15.58 -23.46
N ASN A 423 -12.57 15.62 -24.74
CA ASN A 423 -12.53 16.85 -25.52
C ASN A 423 -13.92 17.47 -25.71
N ARG A 424 -14.98 16.68 -25.95
CA ARG A 424 -16.36 17.16 -26.05
C ARG A 424 -16.82 17.88 -24.78
N ASP A 425 -16.34 17.43 -23.65
CA ASP A 425 -16.63 18.03 -22.33
C ASP A 425 -15.59 19.08 -21.92
N SER A 426 -14.78 19.57 -22.88
CA SER A 426 -13.77 20.59 -22.64
C SER A 426 -12.75 20.24 -21.57
N ILE A 427 -12.42 18.95 -21.44
CA ILE A 427 -11.35 18.47 -20.57
C ILE A 427 -10.08 18.37 -21.41
N ASN A 428 -9.11 19.24 -21.11
CA ASN A 428 -7.81 19.23 -21.75
C ASN A 428 -6.97 18.04 -21.27
N VAL A 429 -6.31 17.35 -22.19
CA VAL A 429 -5.37 16.26 -21.89
C VAL A 429 -3.95 16.75 -22.17
N GLU A 430 -3.20 17.04 -21.10
CA GLU A 430 -1.82 17.54 -21.17
C GLU A 430 -0.85 16.49 -21.74
N SER A 431 -1.09 15.23 -21.38
CA SER A 431 -0.28 14.10 -21.85
C SER A 431 -1.09 12.81 -21.74
N TYR A 432 -0.84 11.86 -22.63
CA TYR A 432 -1.35 10.51 -22.48
C TYR A 432 -0.24 9.48 -22.66
N SER A 433 -0.38 8.33 -22.05
CA SER A 433 0.57 7.23 -22.17
C SER A 433 -0.15 5.90 -22.26
N HIS A 434 0.37 5.04 -23.12
CA HIS A 434 -0.03 3.65 -23.24
C HIS A 434 1.15 2.79 -22.81
N ARG A 435 1.02 2.06 -21.70
CA ARG A 435 2.11 1.21 -21.23
C ARG A 435 2.35 0.01 -22.17
N SER A 436 3.60 -0.41 -22.29
CA SER A 436 3.99 -1.57 -23.09
C SER A 436 3.42 -2.90 -22.58
N SER A 437 3.02 -2.96 -21.30
CA SER A 437 2.26 -4.09 -20.70
C SER A 437 0.89 -4.29 -21.33
N ALA A 438 0.41 -3.33 -22.13
CA ALA A 438 -0.91 -3.34 -22.74
C ALA A 438 -2.11 -3.42 -21.80
N THR A 439 -1.90 -3.13 -20.52
CA THR A 439 -2.93 -3.20 -19.48
C THR A 439 -3.42 -1.84 -19.01
N THR A 440 -2.69 -0.75 -19.32
CA THR A 440 -3.02 0.57 -18.80
C THR A 440 -2.92 1.66 -19.86
N LEU A 441 -3.95 2.50 -19.89
CA LEU A 441 -4.00 3.76 -20.63
C LEU A 441 -4.15 4.89 -19.61
N SER A 442 -3.22 5.84 -19.57
CA SER A 442 -3.22 6.94 -18.60
C SER A 442 -3.23 8.31 -19.28
N PHE A 443 -3.93 9.26 -18.65
CA PHE A 443 -4.11 10.63 -19.10
C PHE A 443 -3.73 11.59 -17.99
N VAL A 444 -2.96 12.64 -18.30
CA VAL A 444 -2.70 13.76 -17.40
C VAL A 444 -3.69 14.86 -17.73
N ILE A 445 -4.45 15.28 -16.76
CA ILE A 445 -5.50 16.31 -16.88
C ILE A 445 -5.43 17.29 -15.70
N ASP A 446 -6.12 18.42 -15.79
CA ASP A 446 -6.27 19.31 -14.64
C ASP A 446 -7.02 18.61 -13.50
N GLU A 447 -6.52 18.77 -12.26
CA GLU A 447 -7.02 18.07 -11.08
C GLU A 447 -8.51 18.32 -10.81
N GLU A 448 -8.98 19.54 -11.03
CA GLU A 448 -10.39 19.92 -10.86
C GLU A 448 -11.33 19.15 -11.81
N SER A 449 -10.81 18.71 -12.94
CA SER A 449 -11.57 17.95 -13.94
C SER A 449 -11.73 16.46 -13.62
N VAL A 450 -10.99 15.92 -12.63
CA VAL A 450 -10.97 14.49 -12.31
C VAL A 450 -12.36 13.89 -12.08
N PRO A 451 -13.26 14.48 -11.26
CA PRO A 451 -14.57 13.83 -11.01
C PRO A 451 -15.40 13.73 -12.30
N ARG A 452 -15.32 14.74 -13.18
CA ARG A 452 -16.04 14.76 -14.46
C ARG A 452 -15.44 13.77 -15.44
N ALA A 453 -14.10 13.72 -15.54
CA ALA A 453 -13.39 12.79 -16.40
C ALA A 453 -13.68 11.32 -16.01
N LEU A 454 -13.65 11.01 -14.70
CA LEU A 454 -13.96 9.65 -14.22
C LEU A 454 -15.39 9.24 -14.59
N ARG A 455 -16.39 10.12 -14.44
CA ARG A 455 -17.78 9.83 -14.82
C ARG A 455 -17.92 9.56 -16.33
N ILE A 456 -17.30 10.40 -17.17
CA ILE A 456 -17.31 10.24 -18.63
C ILE A 456 -16.68 8.91 -19.03
N ILE A 457 -15.49 8.63 -18.50
CA ILE A 457 -14.76 7.42 -18.84
C ILE A 457 -15.49 6.18 -18.33
N HIS A 458 -15.99 6.21 -17.09
CA HIS A 458 -16.73 5.08 -16.51
C HIS A 458 -18.00 4.79 -17.31
N SER A 459 -18.84 5.79 -17.61
CA SER A 459 -20.08 5.60 -18.42
C SER A 459 -19.82 5.13 -19.85
N LEU A 460 -18.61 5.37 -20.37
CA LEU A 460 -18.18 4.89 -21.70
C LEU A 460 -17.80 3.41 -21.68
N LEU A 461 -17.36 2.88 -20.51
CA LEU A 461 -16.70 1.59 -20.39
C LEU A 461 -17.52 0.53 -19.64
N PHE A 462 -18.41 0.95 -18.74
CA PHE A 462 -19.23 0.10 -17.86
C PHE A 462 -20.73 0.34 -18.03
#